data_b4e48b357ffca1e7dcf76feaa2d1c7ec
#
_entry.id   b4e48b357ffca1e7dcf76feaa2d1c7ec
#
_cell.length_a   1.000
_cell.length_b   1.000
_cell.length_c   1.000
_cell.angle_alpha   90.00
_cell.angle_beta   90.00
_cell.angle_gamma   90.00
#
_symmetry.space_group_name_H-M   'P 1'
#
loop_
_entity.id
_entity.type
_entity.pdbx_description
1 polymer ?
#
loop_
_entity_poly.entity_id
_entity_poly.type
_entity_poly.pdbx_seq_one_letter_code
_entity_poly.pdbx_strand_id
1 'polypeptide(L)'
;KGFNVYSIVYFKVSTHKVADLLSDLPAIQSGEENNNYAGSKFSAYLEATGIRKADDILTWHVARPHIDRDREIYRKVITAWFEDKKRIKYTDLPMELCTHQNRTAFLDRFKVVASDMPTCHTMMAHISKDGHYFIHPDIKQARSITVREAARIQSFPDDFYFEGSRTAAFTQIGN
;
A
#
# COMPACT_ATOMS: atom_id res chain seq x y z
N LYS A 1 -50.99 10.32 12.60
CA LYS A 1 -49.75 9.56 12.97
C LYS A 1 -48.71 9.89 11.93
N GLY A 2 -47.89 10.90 12.23
CA GLY A 2 -46.81 11.34 11.35
C GLY A 2 -45.57 10.44 11.56
N PHE A 3 -45.03 9.85 10.48
CA PHE A 3 -43.75 9.19 10.48
C PHE A 3 -42.65 10.27 10.43
N ASN A 4 -41.88 10.34 11.49
CA ASN A 4 -40.72 11.22 11.56
C ASN A 4 -39.53 10.51 10.90
N VAL A 5 -39.21 10.86 9.64
CA VAL A 5 -38.20 10.14 8.80
C VAL A 5 -36.91 10.95 8.70
N TYR A 6 -36.47 11.58 9.77
CA TYR A 6 -35.16 12.23 9.77
C TYR A 6 -34.25 11.65 10.84
N SER A 7 -33.81 10.40 10.65
CA SER A 7 -32.55 9.93 11.25
C SER A 7 -31.43 10.47 10.39
N ILE A 8 -30.88 11.63 10.74
CA ILE A 8 -29.65 12.11 10.15
C ILE A 8 -28.55 11.17 10.68
N VAL A 9 -28.12 10.22 9.86
CA VAL A 9 -26.94 9.41 10.14
C VAL A 9 -25.73 10.32 9.95
N TYR A 10 -25.17 10.82 11.05
CA TYR A 10 -23.88 11.48 11.02
C TYR A 10 -22.83 10.43 10.68
N PHE A 11 -22.39 10.40 9.44
CA PHE A 11 -21.16 9.70 9.08
C PHE A 11 -20.02 10.46 9.76
N LYS A 12 -19.47 9.88 10.84
CA LYS A 12 -18.24 10.37 11.43
C LYS A 12 -17.15 10.27 10.36
N VAL A 13 -16.72 11.43 9.84
CA VAL A 13 -15.59 11.44 8.89
C VAL A 13 -14.43 10.76 9.60
N SER A 14 -13.93 9.69 9.02
CA SER A 14 -12.78 8.97 9.58
C SER A 14 -11.60 9.92 9.67
N THR A 15 -11.07 10.10 10.87
CA THR A 15 -9.81 10.85 11.09
C THR A 15 -8.59 10.00 10.75
N HIS A 16 -8.79 8.72 10.46
CA HIS A 16 -7.73 7.76 10.19
C HIS A 16 -7.25 7.84 8.74
N LYS A 17 -5.98 7.56 8.55
CA LYS A 17 -5.31 7.58 7.25
C LYS A 17 -4.71 6.21 6.95
N VAL A 18 -4.42 5.97 5.69
CA VAL A 18 -3.69 4.75 5.27
C VAL A 18 -2.34 4.63 5.98
N ALA A 19 -1.71 5.75 6.35
CA ALA A 19 -0.49 5.76 7.16
C ALA A 19 -0.63 4.99 8.49
N ASP A 20 -1.82 5.02 9.12
CA ASP A 20 -2.07 4.34 10.39
C ASP A 20 -1.95 2.82 10.27
N LEU A 21 -2.21 2.26 9.07
CA LEU A 21 -2.05 0.83 8.77
C LEU A 21 -0.59 0.39 8.65
N LEU A 22 0.31 1.32 8.34
CA LEU A 22 1.71 1.02 8.03
C LEU A 22 2.67 1.45 9.14
N SER A 23 2.18 2.13 10.17
CA SER A 23 2.97 2.91 11.12
C SER A 23 3.92 2.10 12.02
N ASP A 24 3.59 0.84 12.31
CA ASP A 24 4.37 -0.07 13.18
C ASP A 24 5.15 -1.14 12.39
N LEU A 25 5.02 -1.15 11.06
CA LEU A 25 5.83 -2.01 10.22
C LEU A 25 7.24 -1.44 10.05
N PRO A 26 8.28 -2.28 10.15
CA PRO A 26 9.65 -1.80 10.02
C PRO A 26 9.94 -1.33 8.61
N ALA A 27 10.77 -0.29 8.48
CA ALA A 27 11.29 0.11 7.19
C ALA A 27 12.24 -0.97 6.65
N ILE A 28 12.02 -1.37 5.39
CA ILE A 28 12.86 -2.34 4.68
C ILE A 28 13.18 -1.85 3.27
N GLN A 29 14.36 -2.22 2.78
CA GLN A 29 14.77 -1.89 1.42
C GLN A 29 14.28 -2.92 0.41
N SER A 30 14.46 -2.60 -0.87
CA SER A 30 14.19 -3.53 -1.97
C SER A 30 14.92 -4.85 -1.77
N GLY A 31 14.19 -5.96 -1.76
CA GLY A 31 14.71 -7.31 -1.56
C GLY A 31 14.93 -7.72 -0.10
N GLU A 32 14.71 -6.83 0.87
CA GLU A 32 14.87 -7.15 2.29
C GLU A 32 13.61 -7.78 2.89
N GLU A 33 13.81 -8.46 4.02
CA GLU A 33 12.80 -9.04 4.88
C GLU A 33 13.02 -8.59 6.32
N ASN A 34 11.93 -8.35 7.05
CA ASN A 34 12.00 -8.14 8.49
C ASN A 34 10.71 -8.68 9.14
N ASN A 35 10.86 -9.61 10.06
CA ASN A 35 9.76 -10.29 10.75
C ASN A 35 9.54 -9.75 12.18
N ASN A 36 10.12 -8.59 12.52
CA ASN A 36 9.94 -7.94 13.81
C ASN A 36 9.23 -6.60 13.60
N TYR A 37 8.18 -6.34 14.36
CA TYR A 37 7.56 -5.01 14.35
C TYR A 37 8.54 -3.92 14.81
N ALA A 38 8.35 -2.70 14.35
CA ALA A 38 9.20 -1.57 14.71
C ALA A 38 9.13 -1.19 16.19
N GLY A 39 8.17 -1.74 16.93
CA GLY A 39 8.00 -1.54 18.35
C GLY A 39 6.74 -2.21 18.88
N SER A 40 6.51 -2.09 20.19
CA SER A 40 5.31 -2.63 20.85
C SER A 40 4.06 -1.76 20.67
N LYS A 41 4.24 -0.50 20.25
CA LYS A 41 3.13 0.45 20.04
C LYS A 41 2.70 0.44 18.57
N PHE A 42 1.40 0.44 18.37
CA PHE A 42 0.77 0.56 17.06
C PHE A 42 -0.40 1.55 17.11
N SER A 43 -0.95 1.92 15.97
CA SER A 43 -1.97 2.96 15.91
C SER A 43 -3.28 2.51 16.59
N ALA A 44 -4.01 3.47 17.17
CA ALA A 44 -5.34 3.22 17.73
C ALA A 44 -6.33 2.65 16.69
N TYR A 45 -6.11 2.92 15.42
CA TYR A 45 -6.89 2.35 14.33
C TYR A 45 -6.68 0.83 14.20
N LEU A 46 -5.42 0.39 14.20
CA LEU A 46 -5.07 -1.03 14.12
C LEU A 46 -5.65 -1.82 15.30
N GLU A 47 -5.60 -1.23 16.50
CA GLU A 47 -6.18 -1.81 17.71
C GLU A 47 -7.70 -1.90 17.62
N ALA A 48 -8.37 -0.78 17.33
CA ALA A 48 -9.83 -0.70 17.28
C ALA A 48 -10.46 -1.58 16.21
N THR A 49 -9.75 -1.82 15.09
CA THR A 49 -10.19 -2.69 14.00
C THR A 49 -9.82 -4.16 14.20
N GLY A 50 -8.97 -4.48 15.18
CA GLY A 50 -8.46 -5.83 15.40
C GLY A 50 -7.50 -6.31 14.31
N ILE A 51 -7.01 -5.42 13.45
CA ILE A 51 -6.01 -5.76 12.42
C ILE A 51 -4.69 -6.16 13.06
N ARG A 52 -4.32 -5.51 14.16
CA ARG A 52 -3.11 -5.78 14.92
C ARG A 52 -3.43 -6.01 16.39
N LYS A 53 -2.91 -7.10 16.96
CA LYS A 53 -2.98 -7.44 18.38
C LYS A 53 -1.57 -7.47 18.97
N ALA A 54 -1.45 -7.34 20.29
CA ALA A 54 -0.15 -7.22 20.97
C ALA A 54 0.77 -8.44 20.81
N ASP A 55 0.17 -9.63 20.68
CA ASP A 55 0.83 -10.92 20.58
C ASP A 55 0.98 -11.45 19.14
N ASP A 56 0.55 -10.66 18.15
CA ASP A 56 0.71 -11.03 16.73
C ASP A 56 2.18 -11.18 16.33
N ILE A 57 2.43 -12.13 15.46
CA ILE A 57 3.73 -12.35 14.82
C ILE A 57 3.71 -11.71 13.44
N LEU A 58 4.71 -10.88 13.15
CA LEU A 58 4.85 -10.29 11.82
C LEU A 58 5.29 -11.34 10.80
N THR A 59 4.45 -11.56 9.79
CA THR A 59 4.71 -12.48 8.68
C THR A 59 4.53 -11.75 7.35
N TRP A 60 5.16 -12.25 6.30
CA TRP A 60 4.99 -11.72 4.93
C TRP A 60 5.46 -10.26 4.72
N HIS A 61 6.28 -9.73 5.62
CA HIS A 61 6.89 -8.42 5.41
C HIS A 61 8.23 -8.53 4.68
N VAL A 62 8.12 -8.95 3.42
CA VAL A 62 9.24 -9.22 2.49
C VAL A 62 9.08 -8.34 1.26
N ALA A 63 10.05 -7.48 0.98
CA ALA A 63 10.05 -6.60 -0.17
C ALA A 63 10.45 -7.36 -1.46
N ARG A 64 9.80 -7.01 -2.58
CA ARG A 64 10.27 -7.45 -3.89
C ARG A 64 11.61 -6.79 -4.20
N PRO A 65 12.55 -7.51 -4.84
CA PRO A 65 13.72 -6.86 -5.43
C PRO A 65 13.28 -5.95 -6.59
N HIS A 66 13.84 -4.75 -6.64
CA HIS A 66 13.64 -3.79 -7.73
C HIS A 66 14.99 -3.31 -8.25
N ILE A 67 15.11 -3.11 -9.55
CA ILE A 67 16.29 -2.53 -10.17
C ILE A 67 16.35 -1.02 -9.92
N ASP A 68 17.52 -0.42 -10.01
CA ASP A 68 17.73 1.00 -9.69
C ASP A 68 16.87 1.94 -10.52
N ARG A 69 16.63 1.63 -11.79
CA ARG A 69 15.72 2.39 -12.65
C ARG A 69 14.29 2.43 -12.09
N ASP A 70 13.75 1.30 -11.65
CA ASP A 70 12.39 1.26 -11.09
C ASP A 70 12.32 2.03 -9.78
N ARG A 71 13.36 1.94 -8.95
CA ARG A 71 13.48 2.70 -7.71
C ARG A 71 13.56 4.22 -7.97
N GLU A 72 14.22 4.64 -9.04
CA GLU A 72 14.24 6.04 -9.47
C GLU A 72 12.85 6.53 -9.89
N ILE A 73 12.13 5.74 -10.68
CA ILE A 73 10.74 6.03 -11.04
C ILE A 73 9.88 6.16 -9.78
N TYR A 74 10.02 5.25 -8.82
CA TYR A 74 9.25 5.28 -7.57
C TYR A 74 9.50 6.56 -6.79
N ARG A 75 10.75 7.00 -6.64
CA ARG A 75 11.06 8.28 -5.98
C ARG A 75 10.37 9.45 -6.65
N LYS A 76 10.40 9.52 -7.99
CA LYS A 76 9.72 10.59 -8.76
C LYS A 76 8.20 10.58 -8.53
N VAL A 77 7.59 9.40 -8.56
CA VAL A 77 6.13 9.24 -8.35
C VAL A 77 5.72 9.60 -6.93
N ILE A 78 6.51 9.20 -5.93
CA ILE A 78 6.28 9.52 -4.52
C ILE A 78 6.38 11.03 -4.31
N THR A 79 7.46 11.67 -4.82
CA THR A 79 7.66 13.12 -4.74
C THR A 79 6.49 13.88 -5.34
N ALA A 80 6.09 13.54 -6.57
CA ALA A 80 4.98 14.21 -7.24
C ALA A 80 3.65 14.08 -6.50
N TRP A 81 3.40 12.94 -5.84
CA TRP A 81 2.21 12.77 -5.02
C TRP A 81 2.23 13.64 -3.76
N PHE A 82 3.34 13.64 -3.02
CA PHE A 82 3.37 14.32 -1.73
C PHE A 82 3.55 15.83 -1.85
N GLU A 83 4.26 16.30 -2.87
CA GLU A 83 4.46 17.74 -3.12
C GLU A 83 3.26 18.36 -3.86
N ASP A 84 2.83 17.74 -4.98
CA ASP A 84 1.87 18.34 -5.92
C ASP A 84 0.50 17.63 -5.94
N LYS A 85 0.31 16.54 -5.21
CA LYS A 85 -0.86 15.64 -5.33
C LYS A 85 -1.09 15.14 -6.76
N LYS A 86 -0.03 15.08 -7.54
CA LYS A 86 -0.06 14.70 -8.95
C LYS A 86 0.24 13.20 -9.12
N ARG A 87 -0.60 12.52 -9.89
CA ARG A 87 -0.30 11.18 -10.41
C ARG A 87 0.44 11.30 -11.73
N ILE A 88 1.70 10.88 -11.75
CA ILE A 88 2.53 10.87 -12.96
C ILE A 88 2.04 9.77 -13.89
N LYS A 89 1.86 10.10 -15.16
CA LYS A 89 1.67 9.11 -16.22
C LYS A 89 3.03 8.59 -16.70
N TYR A 90 3.04 7.40 -17.28
CA TYR A 90 4.27 6.82 -17.85
C TYR A 90 4.93 7.74 -18.89
N THR A 91 4.14 8.47 -19.67
CA THR A 91 4.59 9.44 -20.67
C THR A 91 5.17 10.73 -20.08
N ASP A 92 4.93 11.01 -18.80
CA ASP A 92 5.47 12.19 -18.11
C ASP A 92 6.87 11.94 -17.54
N LEU A 93 7.33 10.67 -17.56
CA LEU A 93 8.66 10.30 -17.10
C LEU A 93 9.72 10.72 -18.13
N PRO A 94 10.97 11.01 -17.69
CA PRO A 94 12.11 11.16 -18.58
C PRO A 94 12.25 9.97 -19.55
N MET A 95 12.66 10.26 -20.80
CA MET A 95 12.68 9.27 -21.88
C MET A 95 13.57 8.06 -21.55
N GLU A 96 14.66 8.27 -20.83
CA GLU A 96 15.60 7.25 -20.38
C GLU A 96 14.98 6.24 -19.40
N LEU A 97 13.91 6.63 -18.71
CA LEU A 97 13.15 5.76 -17.81
C LEU A 97 12.00 5.04 -18.51
N CYS A 98 11.64 5.48 -19.72
CA CYS A 98 10.54 4.94 -20.51
C CYS A 98 10.99 3.82 -21.43
N THR A 99 11.27 2.62 -20.91
CA THR A 99 11.78 1.47 -21.68
C THR A 99 10.70 0.61 -22.33
N HIS A 100 9.43 0.76 -21.92
CA HIS A 100 8.31 0.01 -22.50
C HIS A 100 7.95 0.54 -23.89
N GLN A 101 7.77 -0.38 -24.85
CA GLN A 101 7.36 -0.01 -26.21
C GLN A 101 5.91 0.51 -26.26
N ASN A 102 5.03 -0.03 -25.42
CA ASN A 102 3.63 0.45 -25.33
C ASN A 102 3.57 1.76 -24.55
N ARG A 103 3.31 2.85 -25.26
CA ARG A 103 3.17 4.21 -24.71
C ARG A 103 1.74 4.75 -24.81
N THR A 104 0.77 3.91 -25.14
CA THR A 104 -0.64 4.28 -25.31
C THR A 104 -1.57 3.66 -24.28
N ALA A 105 -1.22 2.46 -23.77
CA ALA A 105 -2.00 1.76 -22.76
C ALA A 105 -1.24 1.73 -21.42
N PHE A 106 -2.00 1.60 -20.32
CA PHE A 106 -1.46 1.50 -18.95
C PHE A 106 -0.56 2.69 -18.54
N LEU A 107 -0.94 3.88 -18.97
CA LEU A 107 -0.16 5.10 -18.70
C LEU A 107 -0.07 5.44 -17.22
N ASP A 108 -1.04 4.99 -16.43
CA ASP A 108 -1.16 5.24 -14.98
C ASP A 108 -0.57 4.12 -14.11
N ARG A 109 0.35 3.32 -14.67
CA ARG A 109 0.91 2.12 -14.01
C ARG A 109 1.70 2.38 -12.73
N PHE A 110 2.28 3.55 -12.58
CA PHE A 110 3.05 3.89 -11.38
C PHE A 110 2.18 4.66 -10.39
N LYS A 111 1.64 3.95 -9.39
CA LYS A 111 0.76 4.55 -8.38
C LYS A 111 1.33 4.36 -6.99
N VAL A 112 1.51 5.48 -6.29
CA VAL A 112 1.83 5.45 -4.87
C VAL A 112 0.59 5.14 -4.04
N VAL A 113 0.76 4.35 -2.99
CA VAL A 113 -0.23 4.19 -1.92
C VAL A 113 -0.33 5.52 -1.19
N ALA A 114 -1.49 6.18 -1.30
CA ALA A 114 -1.71 7.52 -0.77
C ALA A 114 -1.87 7.46 0.76
N SER A 115 -0.77 7.39 1.49
CA SER A 115 -0.76 7.23 2.96
C SER A 115 -1.38 8.39 3.72
N ASP A 116 -1.44 9.56 3.10
CA ASP A 116 -2.06 10.79 3.62
C ASP A 116 -3.58 10.87 3.43
N MET A 117 -4.16 9.90 2.72
CA MET A 117 -5.60 9.82 2.44
C MET A 117 -6.30 8.85 3.40
N PRO A 118 -7.63 9.01 3.60
CA PRO A 118 -8.41 8.09 4.43
C PRO A 118 -8.61 6.71 3.78
N THR A 119 -8.42 6.60 2.47
CA THR A 119 -8.61 5.36 1.70
C THR A 119 -7.50 5.18 0.67
N CYS A 120 -7.13 3.92 0.41
CA CYS A 120 -6.26 3.55 -0.69
C CYS A 120 -7.08 3.33 -1.98
N HIS A 121 -6.43 3.40 -3.14
CA HIS A 121 -7.04 2.91 -4.37
C HIS A 121 -7.21 1.38 -4.33
N THR A 122 -8.21 0.88 -5.03
CA THR A 122 -8.58 -0.54 -5.04
C THR A 122 -7.39 -1.43 -5.40
N MET A 123 -7.13 -2.43 -4.58
CA MET A 123 -6.19 -3.50 -4.90
C MET A 123 -6.90 -4.61 -5.64
N MET A 124 -6.27 -5.08 -6.70
CA MET A 124 -6.78 -6.17 -7.55
C MET A 124 -5.74 -7.28 -7.64
N ALA A 125 -6.16 -8.48 -8.01
CA ALA A 125 -5.31 -9.67 -8.11
C ALA A 125 -4.06 -9.48 -9.02
N HIS A 126 -4.04 -8.51 -9.92
CA HIS A 126 -2.87 -8.21 -10.75
C HIS A 126 -1.65 -7.72 -9.94
N ILE A 127 -1.81 -7.28 -8.68
CA ILE A 127 -0.69 -6.99 -7.76
C ILE A 127 0.27 -8.19 -7.64
N SER A 128 -0.23 -9.39 -7.84
CA SER A 128 0.56 -10.63 -7.84
C SER A 128 1.67 -10.62 -8.92
N LYS A 129 1.41 -9.95 -10.05
CA LYS A 129 2.32 -9.88 -11.21
C LYS A 129 3.05 -8.54 -11.27
N ASP A 130 2.34 -7.43 -11.01
CA ASP A 130 2.85 -6.08 -11.19
C ASP A 130 2.68 -5.25 -9.91
N GLY A 131 3.79 -4.97 -9.24
CA GLY A 131 3.83 -4.14 -8.03
C GLY A 131 3.85 -2.63 -8.31
N HIS A 132 4.01 -2.20 -9.55
CA HIS A 132 4.14 -0.77 -9.90
C HIS A 132 2.88 0.05 -9.58
N TYR A 133 1.72 -0.59 -9.54
CA TYR A 133 0.47 0.05 -9.14
C TYR A 133 0.34 0.29 -7.64
N PHE A 134 1.26 -0.23 -6.83
CA PHE A 134 1.20 -0.20 -5.37
C PHE A 134 2.57 0.11 -4.78
N ILE A 135 3.04 1.35 -5.00
CA ILE A 135 4.34 1.84 -4.54
C ILE A 135 4.22 2.28 -3.09
N HIS A 136 5.13 1.82 -2.23
CA HIS A 136 5.20 2.23 -0.82
C HIS A 136 5.41 3.75 -0.71
N PRO A 137 4.71 4.46 0.21
CA PRO A 137 4.74 5.91 0.27
C PRO A 137 6.07 6.52 0.76
N ASP A 138 6.91 5.75 1.45
CA ASP A 138 8.18 6.24 1.96
C ASP A 138 9.25 6.26 0.85
N ILE A 139 9.69 7.46 0.48
CA ILE A 139 10.70 7.70 -0.56
C ILE A 139 12.05 7.04 -0.23
N LYS A 140 12.39 6.85 1.06
CA LYS A 140 13.62 6.20 1.47
C LYS A 140 13.64 4.72 1.14
N GLN A 141 12.47 4.08 1.15
CA GLN A 141 12.32 2.67 0.81
C GLN A 141 12.23 2.44 -0.71
N ALA A 142 11.59 3.34 -1.47
CA ALA A 142 11.48 3.32 -2.94
C ALA A 142 11.24 1.90 -3.51
N ARG A 143 10.15 1.25 -3.07
CA ARG A 143 9.77 -0.13 -3.42
C ARG A 143 8.26 -0.28 -3.59
N SER A 144 7.82 -1.39 -4.13
CA SER A 144 6.39 -1.76 -4.02
C SER A 144 6.08 -2.27 -2.61
N ILE A 145 4.79 -2.27 -2.26
CA ILE A 145 4.35 -2.78 -0.96
C ILE A 145 4.57 -4.28 -0.83
N THR A 146 4.72 -4.74 0.41
CA THR A 146 4.80 -6.16 0.79
C THR A 146 3.43 -6.81 0.82
N VAL A 147 3.39 -8.15 0.97
CA VAL A 147 2.13 -8.89 1.17
C VAL A 147 1.43 -8.42 2.45
N ARG A 148 2.17 -8.23 3.56
CA ARG A 148 1.59 -7.77 4.83
C ARG A 148 1.00 -6.36 4.73
N GLU A 149 1.68 -5.44 4.06
CA GLU A 149 1.17 -4.10 3.82
C GLU A 149 -0.11 -4.12 2.96
N ALA A 150 -0.13 -4.92 1.90
CA ALA A 150 -1.31 -5.11 1.06
C ALA A 150 -2.48 -5.74 1.84
N ALA A 151 -2.20 -6.76 2.66
CA ALA A 151 -3.17 -7.43 3.51
C ALA A 151 -3.85 -6.44 4.47
N ARG A 152 -3.08 -5.61 5.18
CA ARG A 152 -3.61 -4.59 6.08
C ARG A 152 -4.47 -3.55 5.36
N ILE A 153 -4.07 -3.12 4.16
CA ILE A 153 -4.86 -2.18 3.34
C ILE A 153 -6.19 -2.81 2.92
N GLN A 154 -6.24 -4.12 2.73
CA GLN A 154 -7.47 -4.88 2.46
C GLN A 154 -8.15 -5.42 3.75
N SER A 155 -7.75 -4.90 4.92
CA SER A 155 -8.36 -5.20 6.22
C SER A 155 -8.18 -6.65 6.70
N PHE A 156 -7.20 -7.39 6.20
CA PHE A 156 -6.81 -8.67 6.78
C PHE A 156 -6.06 -8.45 8.09
N PRO A 157 -6.39 -9.19 9.16
CA PRO A 157 -5.66 -9.10 10.42
C PRO A 157 -4.25 -9.74 10.30
N ASP A 158 -3.34 -9.33 11.20
CA ASP A 158 -1.95 -9.79 11.15
C ASP A 158 -1.79 -11.28 11.51
N ASP A 159 -2.73 -11.82 12.27
CA ASP A 159 -2.81 -13.27 12.57
C ASP A 159 -3.35 -14.10 11.39
N PHE A 160 -3.81 -13.48 10.30
CA PHE A 160 -4.17 -14.19 9.09
C PHE A 160 -2.91 -14.66 8.35
N TYR A 161 -2.77 -15.97 8.19
CA TYR A 161 -1.67 -16.59 7.49
C TYR A 161 -2.02 -16.90 6.04
N PHE A 162 -1.22 -16.40 5.11
CA PHE A 162 -1.35 -16.68 3.68
C PHE A 162 -0.50 -17.89 3.33
N GLU A 163 -1.09 -18.93 2.78
CA GLU A 163 -0.37 -20.11 2.33
C GLU A 163 0.18 -19.98 0.92
N GLY A 164 1.28 -20.66 0.67
CA GLY A 164 1.89 -20.78 -0.65
C GLY A 164 2.94 -19.70 -0.95
N SER A 165 3.06 -19.35 -2.20
CA SER A 165 4.05 -18.37 -2.67
C SER A 165 3.58 -16.93 -2.47
N ARG A 166 4.51 -15.97 -2.54
CA ARG A 166 4.20 -14.53 -2.56
C ARG A 166 3.14 -14.19 -3.63
N THR A 167 3.24 -14.80 -4.81
CA THR A 167 2.26 -14.62 -5.88
C THR A 167 0.87 -15.11 -5.49
N ALA A 168 0.79 -16.28 -4.84
CA ALA A 168 -0.46 -16.83 -4.33
C ALA A 168 -1.07 -15.93 -3.25
N ALA A 169 -0.26 -15.46 -2.30
CA ALA A 169 -0.70 -14.55 -1.23
C ALA A 169 -1.27 -13.24 -1.81
N PHE A 170 -0.59 -12.60 -2.75
CA PHE A 170 -1.12 -11.40 -3.42
C PHE A 170 -2.41 -11.68 -4.21
N THR A 171 -2.56 -12.86 -4.81
CA THR A 171 -3.79 -13.24 -5.51
C THR A 171 -4.95 -13.37 -4.52
N GLN A 172 -4.71 -14.00 -3.35
CA GLN A 172 -5.70 -14.12 -2.28
C GLN A 172 -6.16 -12.75 -1.77
N ILE A 173 -5.22 -11.81 -1.61
CA ILE A 173 -5.53 -10.44 -1.14
C ILE A 173 -6.33 -9.66 -2.18
N GLY A 174 -6.07 -9.86 -3.46
CA GLY A 174 -6.66 -9.08 -4.54
C GLY A 174 -7.98 -9.62 -5.11
N ASN A 175 -8.42 -10.80 -4.67
CA ASN A 175 -9.70 -11.39 -5.03
C ASN A 175 -10.80 -10.97 -4.05
#